data_b4e6cc2f8cfebb253d5226b41aa2f872
#
_entry.id   b4e6cc2f8cfebb253d5226b41aa2f872
#
_cell.length_a   1.000
_cell.length_b   1.000
_cell.length_c   1.000
_cell.angle_alpha   90.00
_cell.angle_beta   90.00
_cell.angle_gamma   90.00
#
_symmetry.space_group_name_H-M   'P 1'
#
loop_
_entity.id
_entity.type
_entity.pdbx_description
1 polymer ?
#
loop_
_entity_poly.entity_id
_entity_poly.type
_entity_poly.pdbx_seq_one_letter_code
_entity_poly.pdbx_strand_id
1 'polypeptide(L)'
;MSAQDAATEIIDEFSFFDDWADRYQHLIDQGRRLVPICDKWRTESHKLKGCQSTVYFGASLDDEGLVQFSAESDAAIVQGLIALLLRVYSGRTPQDILATDASFLAEIGLDKHLSATRKNGMASMLDAIKTSAHGYAT
;
A
#
# COMPACT_ATOMS: atom_id res chain seq x y z
N MET A 1 6.74 6.18 -15.24
CA MET A 1 5.52 6.51 -14.45
C MET A 1 5.92 6.93 -13.05
N SER A 2 5.38 8.05 -12.58
CA SER A 2 5.62 8.52 -11.20
C SER A 2 4.61 7.89 -10.23
N ALA A 3 4.87 8.07 -8.93
CA ALA A 3 3.90 7.64 -7.90
C ALA A 3 2.55 8.35 -8.10
N GLN A 4 2.56 9.64 -8.42
CA GLN A 4 1.33 10.39 -8.67
C GLN A 4 0.57 9.85 -9.90
N ASP A 5 1.27 9.46 -10.95
CA ASP A 5 0.65 8.85 -12.13
C ASP A 5 -0.06 7.55 -11.76
N ALA A 6 0.57 6.73 -10.94
CA ALA A 6 -0.03 5.48 -10.48
C ALA A 6 -1.27 5.74 -9.61
N ALA A 7 -1.21 6.76 -8.74
CA ALA A 7 -2.36 7.16 -7.91
C ALA A 7 -3.54 7.61 -8.80
N THR A 8 -3.27 8.41 -9.82
CA THR A 8 -4.29 8.87 -10.77
C THR A 8 -4.92 7.69 -11.52
N GLU A 9 -4.10 6.73 -11.93
CA GLU A 9 -4.57 5.52 -12.60
C GLU A 9 -5.53 4.71 -11.70
N ILE A 10 -5.22 4.60 -10.42
CA ILE A 10 -6.08 3.92 -9.45
C ILE A 10 -7.42 4.66 -9.29
N ILE A 11 -7.39 5.99 -9.18
CA ILE A 11 -8.60 6.80 -9.09
C ILE A 11 -9.49 6.56 -10.32
N ASP A 12 -8.91 6.56 -11.51
CA ASP A 12 -9.63 6.33 -12.76
C ASP A 12 -10.25 4.93 -12.78
N GLU A 13 -9.52 3.90 -12.34
CA GLU A 13 -10.05 2.53 -12.26
C GLU A 13 -11.28 2.46 -11.36
N PHE A 14 -11.20 3.03 -10.17
CA PHE A 14 -12.30 2.98 -9.21
C PHE A 14 -13.51 3.80 -9.65
N SER A 15 -13.32 4.80 -10.49
CA SER A 15 -14.42 5.61 -11.02
C SER A 15 -15.38 4.83 -11.91
N PHE A 16 -14.97 3.68 -12.44
CA PHE A 16 -15.84 2.79 -13.22
C PHE A 16 -16.88 2.05 -12.37
N PHE A 17 -16.70 2.04 -11.06
CA PHE A 17 -17.59 1.35 -10.14
C PHE A 17 -18.46 2.37 -9.39
N ASP A 18 -19.79 2.30 -9.59
CA ASP A 18 -20.71 3.29 -9.03
C ASP A 18 -21.03 3.03 -7.56
N ASP A 19 -21.05 1.77 -7.14
CA ASP A 19 -21.37 1.43 -5.76
C ASP A 19 -20.17 0.88 -5.01
N TRP A 20 -20.26 0.91 -3.68
CA TRP A 20 -19.16 0.48 -2.82
C TRP A 20 -18.92 -1.03 -2.87
N ALA A 21 -19.97 -1.82 -3.07
CA ALA A 21 -19.82 -3.29 -3.15
C ALA A 21 -18.90 -3.67 -4.31
N ASP A 22 -19.04 -3.03 -5.46
CA ASP A 22 -18.19 -3.30 -6.63
C ASP A 22 -16.76 -2.78 -6.41
N ARG A 23 -16.60 -1.62 -5.77
CA ARG A 23 -15.28 -1.09 -5.41
C ARG A 23 -14.58 -2.02 -4.42
N TYR A 24 -15.31 -2.54 -3.46
CA TYR A 24 -14.79 -3.46 -2.46
C TYR A 24 -14.29 -4.75 -3.13
N GLN A 25 -15.07 -5.29 -4.06
CA GLN A 25 -14.67 -6.49 -4.81
C GLN A 25 -13.43 -6.22 -5.66
N HIS A 26 -13.36 -5.07 -6.31
CA HIS A 26 -12.17 -4.67 -7.08
C HIS A 26 -10.93 -4.59 -6.19
N LEU A 27 -11.08 -4.04 -4.99
CA LEU A 27 -10.00 -3.97 -4.01
C LEU A 27 -9.50 -5.36 -3.63
N ILE A 28 -10.40 -6.29 -3.33
CA ILE A 28 -10.06 -7.68 -3.01
C ILE A 28 -9.35 -8.35 -4.19
N ASP A 29 -9.83 -8.12 -5.41
CA ASP A 29 -9.24 -8.69 -6.62
C ASP A 29 -7.81 -8.18 -6.84
N GLN A 30 -7.53 -6.91 -6.53
CA GLN A 30 -6.17 -6.35 -6.58
C GLN A 30 -5.26 -7.09 -5.60
N GLY A 31 -5.76 -7.36 -4.40
CA GLY A 31 -4.99 -8.10 -3.38
C GLY A 31 -4.62 -9.52 -3.82
N ARG A 32 -5.52 -10.18 -4.52
CA ARG A 32 -5.28 -11.54 -5.04
C ARG A 32 -4.17 -11.60 -6.08
N ARG A 33 -3.91 -10.49 -6.76
CA ARG A 33 -2.88 -10.37 -7.79
C ARG A 33 -1.52 -9.96 -7.23
N LEU A 34 -1.47 -9.63 -5.95
CA LEU A 34 -0.23 -9.21 -5.30
C LEU A 34 0.76 -10.37 -5.27
N VAL A 35 2.00 -10.08 -5.65
CA VAL A 35 3.08 -11.08 -5.62
C VAL A 35 3.30 -11.54 -4.18
N PRO A 36 3.38 -12.87 -3.91
CA PRO A 36 3.65 -13.35 -2.56
C PRO A 36 4.96 -12.79 -2.00
N ILE A 37 4.93 -12.46 -0.71
CA ILE A 37 6.11 -11.93 -0.04
C ILE A 37 7.18 -13.02 0.11
N CYS A 38 8.45 -12.63 0.03
CA CYS A 38 9.56 -13.53 0.27
C CYS A 38 9.59 -13.93 1.75
N ASP A 39 9.94 -15.19 2.03
CA ASP A 39 9.96 -15.73 3.40
C ASP A 39 10.86 -14.94 4.35
N LYS A 40 11.91 -14.30 3.85
CA LYS A 40 12.81 -13.48 4.68
C LYS A 40 12.07 -12.34 5.40
N TRP A 41 10.93 -11.90 4.86
CA TRP A 41 10.13 -10.83 5.45
C TRP A 41 9.05 -11.35 6.41
N ARG A 42 8.78 -12.67 6.43
CA ARG A 42 7.75 -13.28 7.28
C ARG A 42 8.29 -13.62 8.67
N THR A 43 8.81 -12.62 9.36
CA THR A 43 9.39 -12.77 10.70
C THR A 43 8.76 -11.78 11.66
N GLU A 44 8.90 -12.03 12.97
CA GLU A 44 8.37 -11.13 14.00
C GLU A 44 8.89 -9.70 13.85
N SER A 45 10.16 -9.54 13.46
CA SER A 45 10.75 -8.21 13.30
C SER A 45 10.16 -7.42 12.15
N HIS A 46 9.50 -8.07 11.20
CA HIS A 46 8.88 -7.44 10.05
C HIS A 46 7.36 -7.29 10.16
N LYS A 47 6.77 -7.68 11.30
CA LYS A 47 5.35 -7.43 11.55
C LYS A 47 5.13 -5.96 11.87
N LEU A 48 4.15 -5.36 11.20
CA LEU A 48 3.75 -3.99 11.51
C LEU A 48 2.93 -3.95 12.78
N LYS A 49 3.24 -2.98 13.64
CA LYS A 49 2.46 -2.69 14.84
C LYS A 49 1.31 -1.76 14.47
N GLY A 50 0.24 -1.81 15.24
CA GLY A 50 -0.93 -0.98 15.00
C GLY A 50 -1.94 -1.57 14.03
N CYS A 51 -1.68 -2.79 13.54
CA CYS A 51 -2.62 -3.53 12.69
C CYS A 51 -3.25 -4.66 13.49
N GLN A 52 -4.56 -4.81 13.38
CA GLN A 52 -5.26 -5.92 14.02
C GLN A 52 -5.01 -7.24 13.29
N SER A 53 -4.98 -7.19 11.95
CA SER A 53 -4.57 -8.33 11.13
C SER A 53 -3.05 -8.45 11.14
N THR A 54 -2.55 -9.67 10.89
CA THR A 54 -1.12 -9.86 10.73
C THR A 54 -0.69 -9.21 9.40
N VAL A 55 0.27 -8.31 9.47
CA VAL A 55 0.86 -7.66 8.29
C VAL A 55 2.37 -7.75 8.39
N TYR A 56 3.00 -8.41 7.40
CA TYR A 56 4.44 -8.40 7.24
C TYR A 56 4.82 -7.33 6.24
N PHE A 57 5.92 -6.65 6.48
CA PHE A 57 6.38 -5.54 5.64
C PHE A 57 7.90 -5.54 5.54
N GLY A 58 8.41 -5.39 4.32
CA GLY A 58 9.83 -5.26 4.07
C GLY A 58 10.10 -4.21 3.01
N ALA A 59 11.29 -3.61 3.08
CA ALA A 59 11.73 -2.61 2.11
C ALA A 59 13.19 -2.84 1.79
N SER A 60 13.57 -2.61 0.54
CA SER A 60 14.95 -2.66 0.08
C SER A 60 15.19 -1.60 -0.98
N LEU A 61 16.44 -1.18 -1.14
CA LEU A 61 16.85 -0.27 -2.20
C LEU A 61 17.54 -1.10 -3.28
N ASP A 62 17.09 -0.99 -4.51
CA ASP A 62 17.70 -1.72 -5.63
C ASP A 62 18.90 -0.97 -6.21
N ASP A 63 19.58 -1.58 -7.19
CA ASP A 63 20.78 -1.04 -7.82
C ASP A 63 20.52 0.26 -8.60
N GLU A 64 19.26 0.51 -8.95
CA GLU A 64 18.86 1.73 -9.69
C GLU A 64 18.43 2.87 -8.75
N GLY A 65 18.52 2.68 -7.45
CA GLY A 65 18.09 3.68 -6.47
C GLY A 65 16.60 3.73 -6.23
N LEU A 66 15.87 2.67 -6.60
CA LEU A 66 14.44 2.57 -6.39
C LEU A 66 14.14 1.77 -5.14
N VAL A 67 13.17 2.22 -4.35
CA VAL A 67 12.76 1.50 -3.14
C VAL A 67 11.73 0.44 -3.53
N GLN A 68 12.03 -0.81 -3.24
CA GLN A 68 11.13 -1.93 -3.46
C GLN A 68 10.49 -2.31 -2.14
N PHE A 69 9.16 -2.33 -2.12
CA PHE A 69 8.38 -2.73 -0.95
C PHE A 69 7.78 -4.11 -1.18
N SER A 70 7.71 -4.88 -0.10
CA SER A 70 7.02 -6.16 -0.06
C SER A 70 6.13 -6.18 1.17
N ALA A 71 4.91 -6.65 1.04
CA ALA A 71 4.01 -6.73 2.17
C ALA A 71 2.94 -7.79 1.91
N GLU A 72 2.38 -8.33 2.99
CA GLU A 72 1.38 -9.39 2.93
C GLU A 72 0.52 -9.34 4.18
N SER A 73 -0.76 -9.65 4.02
CA SER A 73 -1.69 -9.80 5.14
C SER A 73 -2.53 -11.06 4.98
N ASP A 74 -2.97 -11.60 6.10
CA ASP A 74 -3.92 -12.72 6.17
C ASP A 74 -5.36 -12.28 5.93
N ALA A 75 -5.65 -10.98 5.95
CA ALA A 75 -7.00 -10.45 5.72
C ALA A 75 -7.14 -9.97 4.27
N ALA A 76 -8.17 -10.45 3.57
CA ALA A 76 -8.37 -10.16 2.13
C ALA A 76 -8.46 -8.66 1.82
N ILE A 77 -9.17 -7.89 2.64
CA ILE A 77 -9.33 -6.46 2.41
C ILE A 77 -8.01 -5.70 2.66
N VAL A 78 -7.26 -6.11 3.68
CA VAL A 78 -5.94 -5.52 3.97
C VAL A 78 -4.96 -5.85 2.86
N GLN A 79 -5.01 -7.07 2.34
CA GLN A 79 -4.19 -7.47 1.19
C GLN A 79 -4.47 -6.58 -0.02
N GLY A 80 -5.75 -6.23 -0.24
CA GLY A 80 -6.15 -5.28 -1.29
C GLY A 80 -5.58 -3.88 -1.07
N LEU A 81 -5.64 -3.38 0.16
CA LEU A 81 -5.06 -2.08 0.52
C LEU A 81 -3.55 -2.07 0.28
N ILE A 82 -2.87 -3.14 0.65
CA ILE A 82 -1.43 -3.32 0.38
C ILE A 82 -1.16 -3.22 -1.12
N ALA A 83 -1.97 -3.91 -1.93
CA ALA A 83 -1.79 -3.90 -3.39
C ALA A 83 -1.85 -2.48 -3.96
N LEU A 84 -2.79 -1.66 -3.50
CA LEU A 84 -2.90 -0.27 -3.94
C LEU A 84 -1.69 0.56 -3.52
N LEU A 85 -1.26 0.43 -2.26
CA LEU A 85 -0.11 1.17 -1.75
C LEU A 85 1.17 0.80 -2.50
N LEU A 86 1.37 -0.48 -2.79
CA LEU A 86 2.56 -0.93 -3.52
C LEU A 86 2.53 -0.48 -4.98
N ARG A 87 1.37 -0.40 -5.61
CA ARG A 87 1.25 0.14 -6.97
C ARG A 87 1.73 1.59 -7.04
N VAL A 88 1.45 2.37 -6.00
CA VAL A 88 1.83 3.79 -5.97
C VAL A 88 3.28 3.97 -5.56
N TYR A 89 3.71 3.29 -4.51
CA TYR A 89 4.97 3.60 -3.84
C TYR A 89 6.13 2.66 -4.14
N SER A 90 5.89 1.41 -4.53
CA SER A 90 7.00 0.48 -4.80
C SER A 90 7.62 0.74 -6.16
N GLY A 91 8.93 0.60 -6.27
CA GLY A 91 9.66 0.83 -7.51
C GLY A 91 9.83 2.30 -7.83
N ARG A 92 9.87 3.17 -6.83
CA ARG A 92 10.04 4.63 -6.97
C ARG A 92 11.28 5.09 -6.25
N THR A 93 11.76 6.28 -6.61
CA THR A 93 12.84 6.92 -5.85
C THR A 93 12.32 7.35 -4.47
N PRO A 94 13.20 7.46 -3.45
CA PRO A 94 12.77 7.98 -2.16
C PRO A 94 12.10 9.36 -2.27
N GLN A 95 12.61 10.22 -3.12
CA GLN A 95 12.08 11.58 -3.32
C GLN A 95 10.66 11.53 -3.89
N ASP A 96 10.39 10.66 -4.86
CA ASP A 96 9.05 10.51 -5.45
C ASP A 96 8.05 10.00 -4.40
N ILE A 97 8.46 9.03 -3.59
CA ILE A 97 7.63 8.49 -2.50
C ILE A 97 7.26 9.60 -1.52
N LEU A 98 8.24 10.40 -1.09
CA LEU A 98 8.02 11.46 -0.11
C LEU A 98 7.19 12.62 -0.68
N ALA A 99 7.25 12.84 -1.98
CA ALA A 99 6.51 13.91 -2.64
C ALA A 99 5.04 13.57 -2.91
N THR A 100 4.64 12.30 -2.77
CA THR A 100 3.31 11.83 -3.14
C THR A 100 2.52 11.46 -1.89
N ASP A 101 1.47 12.22 -1.59
CA ASP A 101 0.59 11.90 -0.46
C ASP A 101 -0.43 10.82 -0.84
N ALA A 102 -1.18 10.36 0.13
CA ALA A 102 -2.14 9.28 -0.03
C ALA A 102 -3.58 9.76 -0.22
N SER A 103 -3.78 10.98 -0.72
CA SER A 103 -5.11 11.55 -0.93
C SER A 103 -5.96 10.72 -1.89
N PHE A 104 -5.33 9.93 -2.78
CA PHE A 104 -6.06 9.03 -3.68
C PHE A 104 -6.95 8.03 -2.92
N LEU A 105 -6.57 7.64 -1.71
CA LEU A 105 -7.37 6.71 -0.90
C LEU A 105 -8.71 7.34 -0.50
N ALA A 106 -8.71 8.62 -0.14
CA ALA A 106 -9.94 9.36 0.15
C ALA A 106 -10.77 9.56 -1.12
N GLU A 107 -10.12 9.85 -2.24
CA GLU A 107 -10.81 10.08 -3.52
C GLU A 107 -11.56 8.85 -4.02
N ILE A 108 -11.08 7.65 -3.72
CA ILE A 108 -11.80 6.42 -4.07
C ILE A 108 -12.79 5.98 -2.98
N GLY A 109 -12.91 6.74 -1.89
CA GLY A 109 -13.93 6.54 -0.86
C GLY A 109 -13.52 5.69 0.32
N LEU A 110 -12.25 5.30 0.43
CA LEU A 110 -11.80 4.42 1.51
C LEU A 110 -11.89 5.08 2.89
N ASP A 111 -11.72 6.39 2.99
CA ASP A 111 -11.84 7.11 4.25
C ASP A 111 -13.24 6.99 4.88
N LYS A 112 -14.28 6.81 4.05
CA LYS A 112 -15.67 6.72 4.49
C LYS A 112 -16.15 5.28 4.71
N HIS A 113 -15.48 4.31 4.12
CA HIS A 113 -15.96 2.93 4.06
C HIS A 113 -15.11 1.93 4.84
N LEU A 114 -13.97 2.35 5.39
CA LEU A 114 -13.16 1.50 6.23
C LEU A 114 -13.52 1.72 7.70
N SER A 115 -13.46 0.64 8.49
CA SER A 115 -13.57 0.74 9.95
C SER A 115 -12.39 1.53 10.52
N ALA A 116 -12.54 2.03 11.75
CA ALA A 116 -11.46 2.74 12.44
C ALA A 116 -10.19 1.86 12.53
N THR A 117 -10.36 0.58 12.83
CA THR A 117 -9.26 -0.39 12.92
C THR A 117 -8.48 -0.51 11.61
N ARG A 118 -9.21 -0.61 10.49
CA ARG A 118 -8.58 -0.72 9.17
C ARG A 118 -7.91 0.58 8.74
N LYS A 119 -8.49 1.74 9.10
CA LYS A 119 -7.86 3.04 8.87
C LYS A 119 -6.53 3.15 9.64
N ASN A 120 -6.51 2.67 10.88
CA ASN A 120 -5.28 2.67 11.68
C ASN A 120 -4.21 1.77 11.04
N GLY A 121 -4.59 0.59 10.57
CA GLY A 121 -3.67 -0.31 9.88
C GLY A 121 -3.11 0.31 8.60
N MET A 122 -3.95 0.97 7.81
CA MET A 122 -3.54 1.67 6.60
C MET A 122 -2.57 2.81 6.93
N ALA A 123 -2.86 3.58 7.99
CA ALA A 123 -1.96 4.65 8.44
C ALA A 123 -0.60 4.09 8.87
N SER A 124 -0.59 2.94 9.56
CA SER A 124 0.67 2.27 9.95
C SER A 124 1.49 1.85 8.73
N MET A 125 0.85 1.33 7.69
CA MET A 125 1.53 0.96 6.45
C MET A 125 2.11 2.17 5.73
N LEU A 126 1.34 3.26 5.65
CA LEU A 126 1.82 4.51 5.05
C LEU A 126 3.00 5.08 5.82
N ASP A 127 2.94 5.05 7.14
CA ASP A 127 4.04 5.51 8.00
C ASP A 127 5.31 4.68 7.75
N ALA A 128 5.18 3.36 7.65
CA ALA A 128 6.30 2.47 7.36
C ALA A 128 6.91 2.77 5.98
N ILE A 129 6.08 3.03 4.97
CA ILE A 129 6.53 3.40 3.62
C ILE A 129 7.31 4.70 3.65
N LYS A 130 6.78 5.73 4.30
CA LYS A 130 7.42 7.05 4.38
C LYS A 130 8.71 7.01 5.21
N THR A 131 8.70 6.27 6.32
CA THR A 131 9.89 6.09 7.16
C THR A 131 11.00 5.40 6.38
N SER A 132 10.68 4.35 5.62
CA SER A 132 11.66 3.67 4.77
C SER A 132 12.24 4.62 3.73
N ALA A 133 11.40 5.42 3.07
CA ALA A 133 11.84 6.37 2.06
C ALA A 133 12.78 7.43 2.67
N HIS A 134 12.48 7.95 3.87
CA HIS A 134 13.37 8.87 4.58
C HIS A 134 14.74 8.23 4.85
N GLY A 135 14.77 6.98 5.25
CA GLY A 135 16.01 6.26 5.52
C GLY A 135 16.89 6.13 4.29
N TYR A 136 16.29 5.97 3.11
CA TYR A 136 17.03 5.82 1.85
C TYR A 136 17.31 7.16 1.13
N ALA A 137 16.71 8.26 1.58
CA ALA A 137 16.85 9.57 0.93
C ALA A 137 18.17 10.29 1.26
N THR A 138 18.95 9.80 2.19
CA THR A 138 20.22 10.41 2.62
C THR A 138 21.38 10.06 1.68
#